data_45a2aaaf3621f93d9d531c070c5b0e20
#
_entry.id   45a2aaaf3621f93d9d531c070c5b0e20
#
_cell.length_a   1.000
_cell.length_b   1.000
_cell.length_c   1.000
_cell.angle_alpha   90.00
_cell.angle_beta   90.00
_cell.angle_gamma   90.00
#
_symmetry.space_group_name_H-M   'P 1'
#
loop_
_entity.id
_entity.type
_entity.pdbx_description
1 polymer ?
#
loop_
_entity_poly.entity_id
_entity_poly.type
_entity_poly.pdbx_seq_one_letter_code
_entity_poly.pdbx_strand_id
1 'polypeptide(L)'
;MENTVFNEDIKGKIKELKNMETNKLKITKKLKFYEFDDFLNVSDKIEEYLSELTDEIENFLTNDIDVQSINFLLYELIINTYKHSKFKNAYVQIDIERNLNILIYDDGIGIPGSFKEADMNFNNDGKAIFEALNGKTTDKEKFNLHGRGLNSTARITTLGFKGEMLIFSGNGICLVTENGIDIRMNENSINGTFISLHINNKKIDRKSVV
;
A
#
# COMPACT_ATOMS: atom_id res chain seq x y z
N MET A 1 -19.09 14.21 12.50
CA MET A 1 -19.78 13.79 11.28
C MET A 1 -18.82 13.38 10.17
N GLU A 2 -17.74 14.11 9.88
CA GLU A 2 -16.77 13.75 8.81
C GLU A 2 -16.07 12.39 9.01
N ASN A 3 -15.69 12.04 10.25
CA ASN A 3 -15.03 10.76 10.54
C ASN A 3 -15.92 9.53 10.30
N THR A 4 -17.24 9.66 10.44
CA THR A 4 -18.18 8.53 10.26
C THR A 4 -18.37 8.21 8.79
N VAL A 5 -18.48 9.24 7.94
CA VAL A 5 -18.61 9.09 6.47
C VAL A 5 -17.35 8.48 5.88
N PHE A 6 -16.18 8.93 6.32
CA PHE A 6 -14.89 8.41 5.87
C PHE A 6 -14.69 6.93 6.21
N ASN A 7 -15.15 6.50 7.41
CA ASN A 7 -15.10 5.09 7.83
C ASN A 7 -16.01 4.16 7.04
N GLU A 8 -17.20 4.62 6.70
CA GLU A 8 -18.13 3.84 5.89
C GLU A 8 -17.61 3.66 4.46
N ASP A 9 -16.94 4.68 3.91
CA ASP A 9 -16.31 4.62 2.60
C ASP A 9 -15.16 3.60 2.55
N ILE A 10 -14.25 3.60 3.54
CA ILE A 10 -13.17 2.61 3.61
C ILE A 10 -13.70 1.18 3.79
N LYS A 11 -14.69 0.97 4.66
CA LYS A 11 -15.33 -0.33 4.83
C LYS A 11 -16.02 -0.80 3.54
N GLY A 12 -16.65 0.12 2.82
CA GLY A 12 -17.23 -0.12 1.50
C GLY A 12 -16.17 -0.59 0.51
N LYS A 13 -15.06 0.11 0.40
CA LYS A 13 -13.93 -0.24 -0.48
C LYS A 13 -13.30 -1.59 -0.13
N ILE A 14 -13.10 -1.90 1.16
CA ILE A 14 -12.62 -3.23 1.59
C ILE A 14 -13.63 -4.32 1.20
N LYS A 15 -14.92 -4.06 1.28
CA LYS A 15 -15.95 -5.01 0.84
C LYS A 15 -15.93 -5.23 -0.68
N GLU A 16 -15.76 -4.17 -1.46
CA GLU A 16 -15.61 -4.24 -2.92
C GLU A 16 -14.38 -5.06 -3.31
N LEU A 17 -13.24 -4.84 -2.67
CA LEU A 17 -12.02 -5.62 -2.88
C LEU A 17 -12.27 -7.12 -2.65
N LYS A 18 -12.98 -7.47 -1.58
CA LYS A 18 -13.32 -8.88 -1.27
C LYS A 18 -14.25 -9.51 -2.28
N ASN A 19 -15.09 -8.73 -2.95
CA ASN A 19 -15.98 -9.21 -4.02
C ASN A 19 -15.26 -9.44 -5.34
N MET A 20 -13.99 -9.01 -5.46
CA MET A 20 -13.14 -9.18 -6.65
C MET A 20 -13.82 -8.70 -7.95
N GLU A 21 -14.51 -7.57 -7.90
CA GLU A 21 -15.13 -6.99 -9.08
C GLU A 21 -14.07 -6.55 -10.11
N THR A 22 -14.18 -7.05 -11.33
CA THR A 22 -13.28 -6.73 -12.43
C THR A 22 -14.10 -6.35 -13.67
N ASN A 23 -13.71 -5.28 -14.34
CA ASN A 23 -14.30 -4.83 -15.60
C ASN A 23 -13.24 -4.13 -16.47
N LYS A 24 -13.66 -3.45 -17.56
CA LYS A 24 -12.74 -2.76 -18.49
C LYS A 24 -11.93 -1.63 -17.87
N LEU A 25 -12.35 -1.08 -16.75
CA LEU A 25 -11.72 0.05 -16.06
C LEU A 25 -11.17 -0.31 -14.68
N LYS A 26 -11.44 -1.53 -14.23
CA LYS A 26 -11.08 -1.99 -12.88
C LYS A 26 -10.59 -3.43 -12.93
N ILE A 27 -9.40 -3.68 -12.38
CA ILE A 27 -8.86 -5.02 -12.15
C ILE A 27 -8.68 -5.24 -10.64
N THR A 28 -9.15 -6.38 -10.15
CA THR A 28 -9.02 -6.77 -8.74
C THR A 28 -8.43 -8.17 -8.65
N LYS A 29 -7.37 -8.33 -7.88
CA LYS A 29 -6.67 -9.60 -7.67
C LYS A 29 -6.55 -9.90 -6.19
N LYS A 30 -6.75 -11.17 -5.84
CA LYS A 30 -6.38 -11.70 -4.53
C LYS A 30 -4.93 -12.16 -4.60
N LEU A 31 -4.10 -11.71 -3.64
CA LEU A 31 -2.72 -12.15 -3.55
C LEU A 31 -2.66 -13.62 -3.09
N LYS A 32 -1.76 -14.38 -3.69
CA LYS A 32 -1.51 -15.77 -3.29
C LYS A 32 -0.95 -15.79 -1.87
N PHE A 33 -1.53 -16.61 -1.00
CA PHE A 33 -0.98 -16.86 0.32
C PHE A 33 0.10 -17.94 0.22
N TYR A 34 1.22 -17.71 0.89
CA TYR A 34 2.29 -18.69 1.06
C TYR A 34 2.52 -18.88 2.56
N GLU A 35 2.62 -20.14 3.02
CA GLU A 35 3.10 -20.42 4.37
C GLU A 35 4.60 -20.18 4.42
N PHE A 36 5.03 -19.34 5.36
CA PHE A 36 6.43 -18.99 5.53
C PHE A 36 7.00 -19.69 6.75
N ASP A 37 7.96 -20.59 6.53
CA ASP A 37 8.96 -20.90 7.52
C ASP A 37 10.17 -19.96 7.40
N ASP A 38 10.45 -19.48 6.16
CA ASP A 38 11.50 -18.51 5.85
C ASP A 38 11.12 -17.74 4.58
N PHE A 39 11.20 -16.41 4.62
CA PHE A 39 10.91 -15.55 3.46
C PHE A 39 11.82 -15.87 2.26
N LEU A 40 13.09 -16.20 2.49
CA LEU A 40 14.04 -16.53 1.42
C LEU A 40 13.59 -17.73 0.58
N ASN A 41 12.95 -18.72 1.21
CA ASN A 41 12.45 -19.92 0.51
C ASN A 41 11.22 -19.66 -0.38
N VAL A 42 10.58 -18.49 -0.25
CA VAL A 42 9.37 -18.13 -1.00
C VAL A 42 9.58 -16.90 -1.89
N SER A 43 10.73 -16.22 -1.77
CA SER A 43 11.01 -14.99 -2.55
C SER A 43 10.87 -15.23 -4.04
N ASP A 44 11.44 -16.31 -4.58
CA ASP A 44 11.37 -16.64 -6.01
C ASP A 44 9.92 -16.83 -6.47
N LYS A 45 9.08 -17.49 -5.65
CA LYS A 45 7.65 -17.67 -5.97
C LYS A 45 6.88 -16.36 -5.93
N ILE A 46 7.27 -15.45 -5.02
CA ILE A 46 6.66 -14.12 -4.94
C ILE A 46 7.08 -13.30 -6.16
N GLU A 47 8.36 -13.35 -6.55
CA GLU A 47 8.87 -12.64 -7.73
C GLU A 47 8.22 -13.15 -9.02
N GLU A 48 8.09 -14.47 -9.19
CA GLU A 48 7.36 -15.05 -10.31
C GLU A 48 5.90 -14.56 -10.36
N TYR A 49 5.22 -14.62 -9.23
CA TYR A 49 3.83 -14.14 -9.13
C TYR A 49 3.71 -12.62 -9.39
N LEU A 50 4.65 -11.83 -8.89
CA LEU A 50 4.68 -10.38 -9.16
C LEU A 50 4.91 -10.10 -10.64
N SER A 51 5.77 -10.87 -11.31
CA SER A 51 5.97 -10.75 -12.76
C SER A 51 4.67 -11.03 -13.53
N GLU A 52 3.99 -12.15 -13.23
CA GLU A 52 2.70 -12.49 -13.86
C GLU A 52 1.64 -11.38 -13.62
N LEU A 53 1.57 -10.88 -12.39
CA LEU A 53 0.64 -9.82 -12.03
C LEU A 53 0.95 -8.50 -12.75
N THR A 54 2.23 -8.18 -12.87
CA THR A 54 2.70 -7.00 -13.57
C THR A 54 2.35 -7.05 -15.06
N ASP A 55 2.62 -8.16 -15.73
CA ASP A 55 2.29 -8.35 -17.15
C ASP A 55 0.78 -8.18 -17.40
N GLU A 56 -0.06 -8.70 -16.50
CA GLU A 56 -1.50 -8.53 -16.60
C GLU A 56 -1.93 -7.07 -16.40
N ILE A 57 -1.30 -6.38 -15.47
CA ILE A 57 -1.55 -4.97 -15.20
C ILE A 57 -1.07 -4.09 -16.36
N GLU A 58 0.08 -4.38 -16.94
CA GLU A 58 0.59 -3.65 -18.11
C GLU A 58 -0.37 -3.73 -19.30
N ASN A 59 -0.94 -4.90 -19.54
CA ASN A 59 -1.97 -5.08 -20.57
C ASN A 59 -3.27 -4.27 -20.28
N PHE A 60 -3.52 -3.98 -19.02
CA PHE A 60 -4.66 -3.19 -18.58
C PHE A 60 -4.39 -1.66 -18.65
N LEU A 61 -3.13 -1.25 -18.42
CA LEU A 61 -2.72 0.15 -18.45
C LEU A 61 -2.58 0.66 -19.90
N THR A 62 -3.02 1.88 -20.15
CA THR A 62 -2.87 2.53 -21.47
C THR A 62 -1.47 3.14 -21.64
N ASN A 63 -1.04 3.39 -22.88
CA ASN A 63 0.26 3.98 -23.22
C ASN A 63 0.49 5.40 -22.64
N ASP A 64 -0.53 6.04 -22.09
CA ASP A 64 -0.44 7.37 -21.48
C ASP A 64 0.02 7.36 -20.02
N ILE A 65 0.21 6.15 -19.44
CA ILE A 65 0.58 5.95 -18.04
C ILE A 65 2.07 5.62 -17.97
N ASP A 66 2.78 6.14 -16.95
CA ASP A 66 4.16 5.71 -16.64
C ASP A 66 4.13 4.34 -15.95
N VAL A 67 4.02 3.29 -16.78
CA VAL A 67 3.88 1.90 -16.34
C VAL A 67 5.03 1.47 -15.42
N GLN A 68 6.27 1.88 -15.71
CA GLN A 68 7.42 1.50 -14.88
C GLN A 68 7.30 2.01 -13.44
N SER A 69 6.87 3.26 -13.28
CA SER A 69 6.67 3.83 -11.95
C SER A 69 5.48 3.20 -11.24
N ILE A 70 4.40 2.86 -11.96
CA ILE A 70 3.26 2.14 -11.39
C ILE A 70 3.68 0.74 -10.91
N ASN A 71 4.44 0.01 -11.73
CA ASN A 71 4.96 -1.31 -11.35
C ASN A 71 5.86 -1.24 -10.12
N PHE A 72 6.70 -0.21 -10.02
CA PHE A 72 7.50 0.01 -8.82
C PHE A 72 6.62 0.22 -7.58
N LEU A 73 5.57 1.06 -7.67
CA LEU A 73 4.64 1.30 -6.55
C LEU A 73 3.94 -0.01 -6.13
N LEU A 74 3.46 -0.78 -7.09
CA LEU A 74 2.80 -2.07 -6.84
C LEU A 74 3.75 -3.07 -6.19
N TYR A 75 4.96 -3.22 -6.75
CA TYR A 75 5.99 -4.10 -6.21
C TYR A 75 6.28 -3.78 -4.74
N GLU A 76 6.58 -2.51 -4.43
CA GLU A 76 6.91 -2.08 -3.08
C GLU A 76 5.76 -2.33 -2.09
N LEU A 77 4.53 -2.06 -2.48
CA LEU A 77 3.37 -2.27 -1.61
C LEU A 77 3.07 -3.76 -1.41
N ILE A 78 3.13 -4.56 -2.47
CA ILE A 78 2.85 -6.00 -2.39
C ILE A 78 3.96 -6.70 -1.60
N ILE A 79 5.24 -6.40 -1.86
CA ILE A 79 6.34 -7.02 -1.12
C ILE A 79 6.30 -6.66 0.37
N ASN A 80 5.89 -5.44 0.73
CA ASN A 80 5.69 -5.04 2.12
C ASN A 80 4.56 -5.85 2.78
N THR A 81 3.48 -6.14 2.04
CA THR A 81 2.40 -7.00 2.51
C THR A 81 2.92 -8.40 2.82
N TYR A 82 3.70 -9.02 1.93
CA TYR A 82 4.30 -10.33 2.18
C TYR A 82 5.29 -10.33 3.36
N LYS A 83 6.13 -9.31 3.46
CA LYS A 83 7.19 -9.26 4.49
C LYS A 83 6.67 -8.99 5.90
N HIS A 84 5.61 -8.19 6.02
CA HIS A 84 5.28 -7.57 7.31
C HIS A 84 3.89 -7.87 7.82
N SER A 85 2.94 -8.32 6.97
CA SER A 85 1.55 -8.36 7.41
C SER A 85 1.12 -9.66 8.05
N LYS A 86 1.72 -10.80 7.71
CA LYS A 86 1.25 -12.14 8.12
C LYS A 86 -0.23 -12.38 7.76
N PHE A 87 -0.62 -11.92 6.58
CA PHE A 87 -2.01 -11.97 6.12
C PHE A 87 -2.50 -13.39 5.85
N LYS A 88 -3.80 -13.57 5.93
CA LYS A 88 -4.51 -14.75 5.36
C LYS A 88 -5.17 -14.39 4.04
N ASN A 89 -5.66 -13.15 3.93
CA ASN A 89 -6.24 -12.61 2.72
C ASN A 89 -5.67 -11.23 2.44
N ALA A 90 -5.19 -11.04 1.21
CA ALA A 90 -4.77 -9.74 0.73
C ALA A 90 -5.23 -9.54 -0.71
N TYR A 91 -5.50 -8.29 -1.08
CA TYR A 91 -6.06 -7.91 -2.35
C TYR A 91 -5.37 -6.67 -2.89
N VAL A 92 -5.20 -6.63 -4.21
CA VAL A 92 -4.81 -5.45 -4.97
C VAL A 92 -5.92 -5.12 -5.96
N GLN A 93 -6.22 -3.84 -6.09
CA GLN A 93 -7.14 -3.33 -7.10
C GLN A 93 -6.53 -2.13 -7.80
N ILE A 94 -6.70 -2.10 -9.11
CA ILE A 94 -6.34 -0.97 -9.96
C ILE A 94 -7.60 -0.53 -10.68
N ASP A 95 -7.87 0.76 -10.65
CA ASP A 95 -9.03 1.37 -11.26
C ASP A 95 -8.59 2.57 -12.10
N ILE A 96 -8.98 2.58 -13.38
CA ILE A 96 -8.61 3.61 -14.37
C ILE A 96 -9.88 4.26 -14.89
N GLU A 97 -10.52 5.08 -14.07
CA GLU A 97 -11.63 5.91 -14.56
C GLU A 97 -11.10 7.26 -15.08
N ARG A 98 -11.25 8.31 -14.30
CA ARG A 98 -10.70 9.64 -14.62
C ARG A 98 -9.23 9.73 -14.22
N ASN A 99 -8.93 9.21 -13.05
CA ASN A 99 -7.60 9.10 -12.44
C ASN A 99 -7.26 7.63 -12.28
N LEU A 100 -5.99 7.35 -11.98
CA LEU A 100 -5.57 6.01 -11.63
C LEU A 100 -5.62 5.86 -10.11
N ASN A 101 -6.36 4.87 -9.64
CA ASN A 101 -6.41 4.51 -8.24
C ASN A 101 -5.79 3.12 -8.05
N ILE A 102 -4.92 3.00 -7.05
CA ILE A 102 -4.36 1.72 -6.63
C ILE A 102 -4.76 1.50 -5.18
N LEU A 103 -5.35 0.35 -4.90
CA LEU A 103 -5.80 -0.05 -3.57
C LEU A 103 -5.12 -1.34 -3.19
N ILE A 104 -4.55 -1.41 -1.99
CA ILE A 104 -4.06 -2.65 -1.40
C ILE A 104 -4.67 -2.78 -0.01
N TYR A 105 -5.15 -3.98 0.30
CA TYR A 105 -5.66 -4.35 1.61
C TYR A 105 -5.18 -5.74 1.99
N ASP A 106 -4.71 -5.90 3.20
CA ASP A 106 -4.45 -7.17 3.87
C ASP A 106 -5.21 -7.26 5.20
N ASP A 107 -5.51 -8.47 5.65
CA ASP A 107 -6.16 -8.75 6.94
C ASP A 107 -5.16 -9.19 8.04
N GLY A 108 -3.90 -8.84 7.89
CA GLY A 108 -2.82 -9.27 8.79
C GLY A 108 -2.72 -8.45 10.07
N ILE A 109 -1.49 -8.38 10.61
CA ILE A 109 -1.22 -7.71 11.89
C ILE A 109 -1.16 -6.18 11.80
N GLY A 110 -1.10 -5.64 10.59
CA GLY A 110 -0.97 -4.21 10.34
C GLY A 110 0.40 -3.62 10.68
N ILE A 111 0.62 -2.36 10.30
CA ILE A 111 1.88 -1.64 10.57
C ILE A 111 2.17 -1.57 12.08
N PRO A 112 1.21 -1.20 12.96
CA PRO A 112 1.47 -1.18 14.40
C PRO A 112 1.84 -2.54 14.99
N GLY A 113 1.17 -3.60 14.50
CA GLY A 113 1.44 -4.97 14.93
C GLY A 113 2.82 -5.44 14.50
N SER A 114 3.26 -5.13 13.28
CA SER A 114 4.60 -5.44 12.78
C SER A 114 5.69 -4.80 13.64
N PHE A 115 5.54 -3.52 13.98
CA PHE A 115 6.48 -2.85 14.89
C PHE A 115 6.48 -3.46 16.30
N LYS A 116 5.30 -3.79 16.83
CA LYS A 116 5.18 -4.41 18.14
C LYS A 116 5.89 -5.77 18.22
N GLU A 117 5.80 -6.59 17.16
CA GLU A 117 6.55 -7.86 17.08
C GLU A 117 8.08 -7.67 17.01
N ALA A 118 8.53 -6.52 16.52
CA ALA A 118 9.94 -6.13 16.52
C ALA A 118 10.38 -5.40 17.80
N ASP A 119 9.58 -5.47 18.89
CA ASP A 119 9.81 -4.78 20.17
C ASP A 119 9.87 -3.25 20.05
N MET A 120 9.26 -2.68 19.01
CA MET A 120 9.16 -1.24 18.79
C MET A 120 7.75 -0.77 19.16
N ASN A 121 7.63 -0.06 20.27
CA ASN A 121 6.34 0.44 20.74
C ASN A 121 6.19 1.94 20.49
N PHE A 122 4.99 2.35 20.07
CA PHE A 122 4.61 3.73 19.83
C PHE A 122 3.37 4.10 20.66
N ASN A 123 3.18 5.39 20.91
CA ASN A 123 2.09 5.90 21.76
C ASN A 123 0.69 5.62 21.16
N ASN A 124 0.61 5.49 19.82
CA ASN A 124 -0.61 5.15 19.10
C ASN A 124 -0.29 4.65 17.70
N ASP A 125 -1.30 4.10 16.99
CA ASP A 125 -1.14 3.50 15.67
C ASP A 125 -0.79 4.54 14.59
N GLY A 126 -1.31 5.77 14.71
CA GLY A 126 -0.95 6.87 13.81
C GLY A 126 0.55 7.19 13.87
N LYS A 127 1.15 7.16 15.05
CA LYS A 127 2.59 7.35 15.23
C LYS A 127 3.40 6.20 14.59
N ALA A 128 2.92 4.97 14.70
CA ALA A 128 3.56 3.82 14.04
C ALA A 128 3.57 4.00 12.51
N ILE A 129 2.45 4.41 11.91
CA ILE A 129 2.36 4.70 10.47
C ILE A 129 3.33 5.83 10.09
N PHE A 130 3.38 6.90 10.86
CA PHE A 130 4.29 8.03 10.62
C PHE A 130 5.75 7.60 10.64
N GLU A 131 6.15 6.76 11.59
CA GLU A 131 7.52 6.25 11.67
C GLU A 131 7.87 5.34 10.48
N ALA A 132 6.91 4.53 10.01
CA ALA A 132 7.08 3.73 8.80
C ALA A 132 7.28 4.62 7.55
N LEU A 133 6.50 5.69 7.43
CA LEU A 133 6.66 6.69 6.36
C LEU A 133 8.01 7.43 6.42
N ASN A 134 8.57 7.63 7.61
CA ASN A 134 9.90 8.20 7.79
C ASN A 134 11.05 7.19 7.61
N GLY A 135 10.74 5.99 7.11
CA GLY A 135 11.74 4.99 6.77
C GLY A 135 12.14 4.06 7.91
N LYS A 136 11.44 4.11 9.06
CA LYS A 136 11.65 3.12 10.11
C LYS A 136 11.13 1.76 9.65
N THR A 137 11.95 0.73 9.77
CA THR A 137 11.63 -0.62 9.30
C THR A 137 11.79 -1.64 10.42
N THR A 138 11.01 -2.72 10.35
CA THR A 138 11.16 -3.92 11.19
C THR A 138 12.13 -4.95 10.58
N ASP A 139 12.57 -4.73 9.34
CA ASP A 139 13.52 -5.59 8.64
C ASP A 139 14.93 -5.35 9.17
N LYS A 140 15.46 -6.32 9.94
CA LYS A 140 16.76 -6.23 10.59
C LYS A 140 17.93 -6.14 9.61
N GLU A 141 17.80 -6.69 8.42
CA GLU A 141 18.84 -6.64 7.39
C GLU A 141 18.95 -5.26 6.74
N LYS A 142 17.89 -4.47 6.76
CA LYS A 142 17.82 -3.14 6.17
C LYS A 142 18.09 -1.99 7.14
N PHE A 143 18.47 -2.26 8.40
CA PHE A 143 18.79 -1.18 9.36
C PHE A 143 19.87 -0.22 8.86
N ASN A 144 20.72 -0.64 7.92
CA ASN A 144 21.78 0.17 7.30
C ASN A 144 21.39 0.75 5.92
N LEU A 145 20.28 0.31 5.33
CA LEU A 145 19.74 0.84 4.10
C LEU A 145 18.41 1.48 4.48
N HIS A 146 18.37 2.80 4.59
CA HIS A 146 17.17 3.57 4.89
C HIS A 146 15.98 2.96 4.15
N GLY A 147 14.97 2.49 4.91
CA GLY A 147 13.79 1.83 4.38
C GLY A 147 13.14 2.68 3.28
N ARG A 148 13.33 2.25 2.03
CA ARG A 148 12.89 3.04 0.87
C ARG A 148 11.42 2.78 0.52
N GLY A 149 10.85 1.61 0.92
CA GLY A 149 9.56 1.14 0.49
C GLY A 149 8.42 2.16 0.61
N LEU A 150 7.86 2.29 1.81
CA LEU A 150 6.67 3.12 2.03
C LEU A 150 6.95 4.64 1.82
N ASN A 151 8.14 5.11 2.21
CA ASN A 151 8.57 6.49 1.98
C ASN A 151 8.68 6.80 0.48
N SER A 152 9.32 5.91 -0.29
CA SER A 152 9.47 6.09 -1.74
C SER A 152 8.11 6.04 -2.44
N THR A 153 7.23 5.12 -2.03
CA THR A 153 5.85 5.06 -2.52
C THR A 153 5.13 6.38 -2.28
N ALA A 154 5.19 6.93 -1.06
CA ALA A 154 4.57 8.21 -0.74
C ALA A 154 5.12 9.35 -1.60
N ARG A 155 6.45 9.48 -1.74
CA ARG A 155 7.09 10.53 -2.54
C ARG A 155 6.74 10.43 -4.03
N ILE A 156 6.81 9.24 -4.61
CA ILE A 156 6.47 9.02 -6.02
C ILE A 156 5.00 9.37 -6.26
N THR A 157 4.10 8.92 -5.39
CA THR A 157 2.67 9.21 -5.52
C THR A 157 2.39 10.71 -5.39
N THR A 158 2.91 11.38 -4.36
CA THR A 158 2.52 12.76 -4.05
C THR A 158 3.32 13.78 -4.86
N LEU A 159 4.63 13.64 -4.94
CA LEU A 159 5.49 14.59 -5.65
C LEU A 159 5.62 14.26 -7.14
N GLY A 160 5.76 12.97 -7.47
CA GLY A 160 5.92 12.53 -8.85
C GLY A 160 4.62 12.59 -9.63
N PHE A 161 3.58 11.96 -9.13
CA PHE A 161 2.29 11.87 -9.81
C PHE A 161 1.28 12.94 -9.39
N LYS A 162 1.66 13.86 -8.49
CA LYS A 162 0.77 14.90 -7.93
C LYS A 162 -0.52 14.34 -7.34
N GLY A 163 -0.38 13.18 -6.71
CA GLY A 163 -1.46 12.41 -6.14
C GLY A 163 -1.50 12.49 -4.61
N GLU A 164 -2.23 11.56 -4.03
CA GLU A 164 -2.43 11.42 -2.59
C GLU A 164 -2.28 9.95 -2.18
N MET A 165 -1.75 9.72 -0.99
CA MET A 165 -1.65 8.38 -0.40
C MET A 165 -2.38 8.35 0.93
N LEU A 166 -3.34 7.46 1.06
CA LEU A 166 -4.05 7.18 2.30
C LEU A 166 -3.59 5.85 2.87
N ILE A 167 -3.27 5.82 4.14
CA ILE A 167 -2.94 4.60 4.90
C ILE A 167 -3.88 4.50 6.08
N PHE A 168 -4.51 3.34 6.25
CA PHE A 168 -5.26 2.99 7.43
C PHE A 168 -4.75 1.65 7.97
N SER A 169 -4.28 1.63 9.23
CA SER A 169 -3.77 0.41 9.87
C SER A 169 -3.99 0.49 11.39
N GLY A 170 -4.55 -0.57 11.97
CA GLY A 170 -5.08 -0.50 13.32
C GLY A 170 -6.18 0.54 13.41
N ASN A 171 -6.06 1.51 14.31
CA ASN A 171 -6.93 2.68 14.38
C ASN A 171 -6.25 3.98 13.91
N GLY A 172 -5.05 3.91 13.35
CA GLY A 172 -4.34 5.03 12.76
C GLY A 172 -4.73 5.27 11.31
N ILE A 173 -4.97 6.52 10.94
CA ILE A 173 -5.19 7.00 9.59
C ILE A 173 -4.11 8.04 9.26
N CYS A 174 -3.51 7.92 8.10
CA CYS A 174 -2.51 8.86 7.62
C CYS A 174 -2.81 9.22 6.17
N LEU A 175 -3.01 10.51 5.91
CA LEU A 175 -3.12 11.08 4.56
C LEU A 175 -1.82 11.81 4.22
N VAL A 176 -1.18 11.41 3.13
CA VAL A 176 0.03 12.04 2.59
C VAL A 176 -0.33 12.75 1.30
N THR A 177 0.00 14.03 1.23
CA THR A 177 -0.17 14.89 0.06
C THR A 177 1.14 15.62 -0.24
N GLU A 178 1.22 16.37 -1.31
CA GLU A 178 2.38 17.25 -1.58
C GLU A 178 2.58 18.32 -0.50
N ASN A 179 1.53 18.68 0.25
CA ASN A 179 1.57 19.69 1.30
C ASN A 179 2.00 19.14 2.67
N GLY A 180 2.10 17.83 2.83
CA GLY A 180 2.52 17.19 4.07
C GLY A 180 1.72 15.96 4.45
N ILE A 181 1.84 15.60 5.72
CA ILE A 181 1.26 14.40 6.31
C ILE A 181 0.24 14.82 7.38
N ASP A 182 -1.00 14.37 7.22
CA ASP A 182 -2.08 14.51 8.21
C ASP A 182 -2.34 13.15 8.86
N ILE A 183 -2.29 13.12 10.21
CA ILE A 183 -2.46 11.90 10.99
C ILE A 183 -3.68 12.06 11.87
N ARG A 184 -4.56 11.09 11.81
CA ARG A 184 -5.78 11.01 12.62
C ARG A 184 -5.92 9.66 13.29
N MET A 185 -6.57 9.65 14.43
CA MET A 185 -6.97 8.43 15.11
C MET A 185 -8.46 8.19 14.87
N ASN A 186 -8.79 6.96 14.55
CA ASN A 186 -10.14 6.52 14.31
C ASN A 186 -10.71 5.82 15.55
N GLU A 187 -12.02 5.93 15.79
CA GLU A 187 -12.70 5.21 16.87
C GLU A 187 -12.71 3.68 16.63
N ASN A 188 -12.79 3.28 15.36
CA ASN A 188 -12.78 1.87 14.97
C ASN A 188 -11.44 1.49 14.35
N SER A 189 -10.93 0.33 14.71
CA SER A 189 -9.76 -0.27 14.08
C SER A 189 -10.14 -1.18 12.92
N ILE A 190 -9.18 -1.41 12.02
CA ILE A 190 -9.22 -2.49 11.04
C ILE A 190 -8.14 -3.52 11.37
N ASN A 191 -8.37 -4.77 11.00
CA ASN A 191 -7.32 -5.77 10.96
C ASN A 191 -6.47 -5.54 9.70
N GLY A 192 -5.14 -5.58 9.86
CA GLY A 192 -4.22 -5.42 8.75
C GLY A 192 -3.98 -3.98 8.33
N THR A 193 -3.74 -3.80 7.03
CA THR A 193 -3.41 -2.51 6.45
C THR A 193 -4.21 -2.28 5.17
N PHE A 194 -4.78 -1.08 5.04
CA PHE A 194 -5.40 -0.57 3.83
C PHE A 194 -4.59 0.61 3.32
N ILE A 195 -4.16 0.55 2.07
CA ILE A 195 -3.46 1.64 1.39
C ILE A 195 -4.22 1.99 0.11
N SER A 196 -4.45 3.29 -0.11
CA SER A 196 -5.03 3.82 -1.32
C SER A 196 -4.11 4.88 -1.90
N LEU A 197 -3.71 4.71 -3.16
CA LEU A 197 -3.01 5.71 -3.94
C LEU A 197 -3.99 6.31 -4.93
N HIS A 198 -4.15 7.63 -4.89
CA HIS A 198 -4.90 8.39 -5.89
C HIS A 198 -3.90 9.16 -6.74
N ILE A 199 -3.82 8.85 -8.02
CA ILE A 199 -2.82 9.36 -8.96
C ILE A 199 -3.51 10.29 -9.94
N ASN A 200 -3.19 11.59 -9.85
CA ASN A 200 -3.80 12.63 -10.68
C ASN A 200 -3.14 12.72 -12.06
N ASN A 201 -1.81 12.68 -12.10
CA ASN A 201 -1.04 12.74 -13.34
C ASN A 201 -0.59 11.35 -13.74
N LYS A 202 -0.96 10.90 -14.93
CA LYS A 202 -0.55 9.59 -15.45
C LYS A 202 0.93 9.52 -15.84
N LYS A 203 1.61 10.67 -15.96
CA LYS A 203 3.06 10.78 -16.23
C LYS A 203 3.76 11.37 -15.03
N ILE A 204 4.86 10.75 -14.60
CA ILE A 204 5.62 11.17 -13.44
C ILE A 204 6.48 12.41 -13.72
N ASP A 205 6.48 13.38 -12.83
CA ASP A 205 7.50 14.41 -12.77
C ASP A 205 8.72 13.92 -11.97
N ARG A 206 9.68 13.33 -12.68
CA ARG A 206 10.90 12.76 -12.07
C ARG A 206 11.77 13.78 -11.35
N LYS A 207 11.69 15.06 -11.69
CA LYS A 207 12.47 16.13 -11.04
C LYS A 207 11.98 16.40 -9.62
N SER A 208 10.71 16.19 -9.34
CA SER A 208 10.11 16.43 -8.02
C SER A 208 10.38 15.32 -7.01
N VAL A 209 10.87 14.15 -7.45
CA VAL A 209 11.03 12.95 -6.60
C VAL A 209 12.45 12.79 -6.06
N VAL A 210 13.44 13.51 -6.59
CA VAL A 210 14.86 13.44 -6.18
C VAL A 210 15.12 14.11 -4.84
#